data_aff38bfc896569a9a2c54216fd07e53d
#
_entry.id   aff38bfc896569a9a2c54216fd07e53d
#
_cell.length_a   1.000
_cell.length_b   1.000
_cell.length_c   1.000
_cell.angle_alpha   90.00
_cell.angle_beta   90.00
_cell.angle_gamma   90.00
#
_symmetry.space_group_name_H-M   'P 1'
#
loop_
_entity.id
_entity.type
_entity.pdbx_description
1 polymer ?
#
loop_
_entity_poly.entity_id
_entity_poly.type
_entity_poly.pdbx_seq_one_letter_code
_entity_poly.pdbx_strand_id
1 'polypeptide(L)'
;GMKILKLLLDEICETFDVPYLHIGTDEVHFTNPQFVPEMVAYVRDKGKKVISWNPGWKYKAGEIDMMQLWSYRGKAQQGIPAIDSRFHYLNHFDTFGDIIALYNSRIYNADMGSDDLAGVIMGIWNDRLIDKEWNMVLENNFYPNMLAIAERSWRGGGTEYFDKQGTILPVDENSEVFRNFEDFESRMLWYKEHLFKGYPFAYVKQTHVKWN
;
A
#
# COMPACT_ATOMS: atom_id res chain seq x y z
N GLY A 1 -14.09 0.67 27.65
CA GLY A 1 -13.58 0.63 26.27
C GLY A 1 -14.56 -0.05 25.31
N MET A 2 -14.85 -1.32 25.48
CA MET A 2 -15.69 -2.14 24.60
C MET A 2 -17.05 -1.51 24.23
N LYS A 3 -17.81 -1.03 25.24
CA LYS A 3 -19.11 -0.39 24.99
C LYS A 3 -19.01 0.86 24.12
N ILE A 4 -17.99 1.69 24.33
CA ILE A 4 -17.77 2.90 23.52
C ILE A 4 -17.39 2.54 22.09
N LEU A 5 -16.52 1.55 21.91
CA LEU A 5 -16.13 1.08 20.59
C LEU A 5 -17.32 0.52 19.81
N LYS A 6 -18.20 -0.24 20.44
CA LYS A 6 -19.43 -0.74 19.80
C LYS A 6 -20.34 0.39 19.33
N LEU A 7 -20.54 1.44 20.15
CA LEU A 7 -21.32 2.62 19.74
C LEU A 7 -20.69 3.34 18.53
N LEU A 8 -19.36 3.46 18.51
CA LEU A 8 -18.64 4.03 17.37
C LEU A 8 -18.79 3.17 16.10
N LEU A 9 -18.71 1.85 16.24
CA LEU A 9 -18.92 0.93 15.13
C LEU A 9 -20.37 0.98 14.61
N ASP A 10 -21.36 1.18 15.49
CA ASP A 10 -22.75 1.38 15.09
C ASP A 10 -22.87 2.62 14.21
N GLU A 11 -22.35 3.75 14.66
CA GLU A 11 -22.38 5.02 13.93
C GLU A 11 -21.69 4.92 12.56
N ILE A 12 -20.53 4.25 12.52
CA ILE A 12 -19.80 4.03 11.25
C ILE A 12 -20.63 3.17 10.29
N CYS A 13 -21.21 2.07 10.78
CA CYS A 13 -22.01 1.17 9.95
C CYS A 13 -23.30 1.82 9.43
N GLU A 14 -23.89 2.72 10.20
CA GLU A 14 -25.09 3.48 9.82
C GLU A 14 -24.76 4.59 8.82
N THR A 15 -23.58 5.22 8.97
CA THR A 15 -23.17 6.36 8.14
C THR A 15 -22.60 5.95 6.80
N PHE A 16 -21.84 4.83 6.75
CA PHE A 16 -21.11 4.43 5.57
C PHE A 16 -21.57 3.08 5.02
N ASP A 17 -22.00 3.07 3.77
CA ASP A 17 -22.31 1.83 3.05
C ASP A 17 -21.03 1.22 2.47
N VAL A 18 -20.23 0.60 3.32
CA VAL A 18 -18.97 -0.09 2.96
C VAL A 18 -19.06 -1.57 3.34
N PRO A 19 -18.53 -2.47 2.50
CA PRO A 19 -18.58 -3.91 2.77
C PRO A 19 -17.56 -4.37 3.83
N TYR A 20 -16.53 -3.59 4.09
CA TYR A 20 -15.43 -3.94 5.00
C TYR A 20 -15.20 -2.85 6.04
N LEU A 21 -14.85 -3.27 7.25
CA LEU A 21 -14.29 -2.40 8.28
C LEU A 21 -12.90 -2.89 8.69
N HIS A 22 -11.97 -1.95 8.78
CA HIS A 22 -10.62 -2.22 9.27
C HIS A 22 -10.56 -1.90 10.76
N ILE A 23 -10.28 -2.91 11.59
CA ILE A 23 -10.29 -2.79 13.06
C ILE A 23 -8.92 -2.55 13.70
N GLY A 24 -7.88 -2.40 12.89
CA GLY A 24 -6.52 -2.16 13.39
C GLY A 24 -5.87 -3.40 13.96
N THR A 25 -5.50 -3.36 15.25
CA THR A 25 -4.85 -4.40 16.08
C THR A 25 -3.33 -4.47 16.06
N ASP A 26 -2.67 -3.57 15.34
CA ASP A 26 -1.22 -3.39 15.36
C ASP A 26 -0.76 -2.61 16.59
N GLU A 27 0.48 -2.83 16.99
CA GLU A 27 1.19 -2.06 18.04
C GLU A 27 0.43 -1.85 19.37
N VAL A 28 -0.57 -2.69 19.65
CA VAL A 28 -1.39 -2.64 20.86
C VAL A 28 -1.24 -3.91 21.68
N HIS A 29 -1.04 -3.73 22.97
CA HIS A 29 -1.08 -4.85 23.92
C HIS A 29 -2.50 -5.03 24.45
N PHE A 30 -3.14 -6.15 24.10
CA PHE A 30 -4.47 -6.50 24.57
C PHE A 30 -4.39 -7.28 25.88
N THR A 31 -4.89 -6.72 26.95
CA THR A 31 -4.95 -7.40 28.26
C THR A 31 -6.11 -8.40 28.35
N ASN A 32 -7.19 -8.16 27.57
CA ASN A 32 -8.32 -9.08 27.48
C ASN A 32 -8.23 -9.87 26.15
N PRO A 33 -8.02 -11.19 26.21
CA PRO A 33 -7.91 -12.03 25.00
C PRO A 33 -9.22 -12.16 24.21
N GLN A 34 -10.37 -11.81 24.81
CA GLN A 34 -11.67 -11.83 24.14
C GLN A 34 -11.98 -10.51 23.41
N PHE A 35 -11.18 -9.47 23.61
CA PHE A 35 -11.47 -8.15 23.04
C PHE A 35 -11.57 -8.18 21.53
N VAL A 36 -10.53 -8.68 20.86
CA VAL A 36 -10.48 -8.71 19.38
C VAL A 36 -11.52 -9.69 18.81
N PRO A 37 -11.63 -10.94 19.28
CA PRO A 37 -12.69 -11.85 18.82
C PRO A 37 -14.10 -11.26 18.97
N GLU A 38 -14.38 -10.58 20.07
CA GLU A 38 -15.69 -9.94 20.29
C GLU A 38 -15.95 -8.78 19.32
N MET A 39 -14.91 -7.98 19.00
CA MET A 39 -15.05 -6.91 18.00
C MET A 39 -15.27 -7.47 16.59
N VAL A 40 -14.55 -8.51 16.22
CA VAL A 40 -14.78 -9.19 14.95
C VAL A 40 -16.19 -9.71 14.82
N ALA A 41 -16.69 -10.42 15.85
CA ALA A 41 -18.06 -10.92 15.86
C ALA A 41 -19.06 -9.76 15.74
N TYR A 42 -18.85 -8.68 16.48
CA TYR A 42 -19.74 -7.52 16.47
C TYR A 42 -19.83 -6.86 15.09
N VAL A 43 -18.70 -6.69 14.41
CA VAL A 43 -18.67 -6.13 13.04
C VAL A 43 -19.37 -7.06 12.05
N ARG A 44 -19.17 -8.37 12.18
CA ARG A 44 -19.85 -9.38 11.33
C ARG A 44 -21.35 -9.42 11.57
N ASP A 45 -21.80 -9.24 12.80
CA ASP A 45 -23.25 -9.13 13.15
C ASP A 45 -23.92 -7.92 12.49
N LYS A 46 -23.14 -6.89 12.14
CA LYS A 46 -23.59 -5.75 11.33
C LYS A 46 -23.59 -6.03 9.81
N GLY A 47 -23.28 -7.24 9.39
CA GLY A 47 -23.22 -7.63 7.99
C GLY A 47 -21.96 -7.13 7.26
N LYS A 48 -20.95 -6.66 7.99
CA LYS A 48 -19.68 -6.19 7.42
C LYS A 48 -18.59 -7.25 7.56
N LYS A 49 -17.62 -7.24 6.65
CA LYS A 49 -16.40 -8.04 6.71
C LYS A 49 -15.30 -7.31 7.45
N VAL A 50 -14.36 -8.05 8.01
CA VAL A 50 -13.31 -7.50 8.88
C VAL A 50 -11.94 -7.57 8.22
N ILE A 51 -11.25 -6.42 8.21
CA ILE A 51 -9.83 -6.31 7.87
C ILE A 51 -9.05 -5.97 9.14
N SER A 52 -7.83 -6.46 9.24
CA SER A 52 -6.94 -6.14 10.36
C SER A 52 -5.48 -6.10 9.92
N TRP A 53 -4.63 -5.41 10.69
CA TRP A 53 -3.20 -5.32 10.42
C TRP A 53 -2.45 -6.63 10.67
N ASN A 54 -1.41 -6.86 9.85
CA ASN A 54 -0.40 -7.89 10.08
C ASN A 54 1.02 -7.29 9.83
N PRO A 55 1.91 -7.22 10.79
CA PRO A 55 1.81 -7.73 12.17
C PRO A 55 0.71 -7.07 12.99
N GLY A 56 0.08 -7.83 13.88
CA GLY A 56 -0.99 -7.41 14.77
C GLY A 56 -1.49 -8.60 15.58
N TRP A 57 -2.78 -8.66 15.80
CA TRP A 57 -3.39 -9.82 16.43
C TRP A 57 -3.19 -11.08 15.57
N LYS A 58 -2.94 -12.22 16.21
CA LYS A 58 -2.72 -13.50 15.51
C LYS A 58 -4.05 -14.17 15.24
N TYR A 59 -4.46 -14.16 13.99
CA TYR A 59 -5.68 -14.81 13.53
C TYR A 59 -5.42 -16.20 12.98
N LYS A 60 -6.42 -17.06 13.08
CA LYS A 60 -6.53 -18.30 12.31
C LYS A 60 -7.39 -18.07 11.07
N ALA A 61 -7.27 -18.94 10.08
CA ALA A 61 -8.14 -18.92 8.91
C ALA A 61 -9.63 -18.91 9.33
N GLY A 62 -10.40 -18.02 8.73
CA GLY A 62 -11.82 -17.83 9.04
C GLY A 62 -12.13 -16.90 10.23
N GLU A 63 -11.15 -16.53 11.06
CA GLU A 63 -11.37 -15.59 12.16
C GLU A 63 -11.53 -14.14 11.68
N ILE A 64 -10.87 -13.77 10.57
CA ILE A 64 -11.11 -12.50 9.87
C ILE A 64 -11.26 -12.75 8.37
N ASP A 65 -11.68 -11.74 7.63
CA ASP A 65 -11.97 -11.86 6.21
C ASP A 65 -10.78 -11.44 5.34
N MET A 66 -9.88 -10.60 5.87
CA MET A 66 -8.70 -10.12 5.16
C MET A 66 -7.68 -9.53 6.13
N MET A 67 -6.40 -9.61 5.79
CA MET A 67 -5.33 -8.91 6.51
C MET A 67 -4.66 -7.86 5.63
N GLN A 68 -4.18 -6.78 6.23
CA GLN A 68 -3.32 -5.81 5.56
C GLN A 68 -1.89 -5.95 6.10
N LEU A 69 -0.96 -6.30 5.22
CA LEU A 69 0.45 -6.42 5.54
C LEU A 69 1.07 -5.03 5.52
N TRP A 70 1.39 -4.47 6.68
CA TRP A 70 1.85 -3.08 6.79
C TRP A 70 3.35 -2.91 7.04
N SER A 71 4.03 -3.96 7.42
CA SER A 71 5.45 -3.95 7.76
C SER A 71 6.18 -5.07 7.02
N TYR A 72 7.48 -4.89 6.76
CA TYR A 72 8.34 -5.96 6.22
C TYR A 72 8.29 -7.26 7.04
N ARG A 73 7.87 -7.19 8.30
CA ARG A 73 7.62 -8.35 9.16
C ARG A 73 6.28 -9.03 8.92
N GLY A 74 5.39 -8.37 8.18
CA GLY A 74 4.08 -8.91 7.80
C GLY A 74 4.23 -10.15 6.93
N LYS A 75 3.49 -11.21 7.25
CA LYS A 75 3.53 -12.48 6.54
C LYS A 75 2.13 -12.88 6.13
N ALA A 76 2.00 -13.29 4.88
CA ALA A 76 0.80 -13.93 4.39
C ALA A 76 0.47 -15.16 5.23
N GLN A 77 -0.81 -15.40 5.44
CA GLN A 77 -1.36 -16.58 6.10
C GLN A 77 -2.27 -17.34 5.14
N GLN A 78 -2.07 -18.64 5.04
CA GLN A 78 -2.96 -19.47 4.24
C GLN A 78 -4.42 -19.36 4.73
N GLY A 79 -5.33 -19.14 3.80
CA GLY A 79 -6.77 -19.03 4.09
C GLY A 79 -7.23 -17.68 4.61
N ILE A 80 -6.35 -16.65 4.58
CA ILE A 80 -6.72 -15.26 4.84
C ILE A 80 -6.16 -14.40 3.72
N PRO A 81 -6.99 -13.88 2.81
CA PRO A 81 -6.54 -12.96 1.77
C PRO A 81 -5.82 -11.75 2.34
N ALA A 82 -4.82 -11.24 1.64
CA ALA A 82 -4.01 -10.12 2.11
C ALA A 82 -3.99 -8.95 1.14
N ILE A 83 -3.96 -7.75 1.71
CA ILE A 83 -3.59 -6.50 1.04
C ILE A 83 -2.10 -6.28 1.30
N ASP A 84 -1.32 -5.99 0.28
CA ASP A 84 0.10 -5.70 0.43
C ASP A 84 0.36 -4.19 0.54
N SER A 85 0.86 -3.77 1.69
CA SER A 85 1.31 -2.39 1.93
C SER A 85 2.73 -2.35 2.49
N ARG A 86 3.44 -3.48 2.54
CA ARG A 86 4.71 -3.63 3.27
C ARG A 86 5.79 -2.65 2.85
N PHE A 87 5.80 -2.27 1.59
CA PHE A 87 6.86 -1.44 1.00
C PHE A 87 6.31 -0.21 0.27
N HIS A 88 5.07 0.13 0.49
CA HIS A 88 4.36 1.18 -0.21
C HIS A 88 4.00 2.37 0.70
N TYR A 89 4.80 2.58 1.77
CA TYR A 89 4.70 3.77 2.63
C TYR A 89 5.66 4.85 2.14
N LEU A 90 5.15 5.85 1.48
CA LEU A 90 5.95 6.89 0.82
C LEU A 90 6.68 7.83 1.76
N ASN A 91 6.21 7.95 3.00
CA ASN A 91 6.80 8.81 4.03
C ASN A 91 7.94 8.15 4.82
N HIS A 92 8.17 6.86 4.61
CA HIS A 92 9.24 6.13 5.26
C HIS A 92 10.49 6.13 4.39
N PHE A 93 11.32 7.16 4.51
CA PHE A 93 12.65 7.27 3.92
C PHE A 93 12.71 7.23 2.38
N ASP A 94 13.79 7.75 1.85
CA ASP A 94 14.03 7.95 0.44
C ASP A 94 14.01 6.67 -0.39
N THR A 95 14.41 5.57 0.21
CA THR A 95 14.44 4.25 -0.44
C THR A 95 13.06 3.77 -0.87
N PHE A 96 12.01 4.14 -0.13
CA PHE A 96 10.65 3.71 -0.41
C PHE A 96 9.90 4.68 -1.33
N GLY A 97 10.41 5.86 -1.51
CA GLY A 97 9.90 6.85 -2.45
C GLY A 97 10.54 6.77 -3.83
N ASP A 98 11.44 5.82 -4.08
CA ASP A 98 12.07 5.64 -5.39
C ASP A 98 11.06 5.05 -6.39
N ILE A 99 10.75 5.82 -7.42
CA ILE A 99 9.76 5.44 -8.43
C ILE A 99 10.19 4.20 -9.23
N ILE A 100 11.50 4.01 -9.44
CA ILE A 100 12.01 2.82 -10.14
C ILE A 100 11.77 1.58 -9.29
N ALA A 101 12.06 1.67 -7.99
CA ALA A 101 11.80 0.59 -7.05
C ALA A 101 10.31 0.25 -6.98
N LEU A 102 9.45 1.26 -6.88
CA LEU A 102 8.00 1.08 -6.85
C LEU A 102 7.46 0.47 -8.13
N TYR A 103 7.90 0.97 -9.28
CA TYR A 103 7.49 0.44 -10.58
C TYR A 103 7.92 -1.01 -10.80
N ASN A 104 9.11 -1.39 -10.30
CA ASN A 104 9.63 -2.74 -10.44
C ASN A 104 9.28 -3.67 -9.28
N SER A 105 8.68 -3.19 -8.20
CA SER A 105 8.36 -3.99 -7.03
C SER A 105 7.37 -5.11 -7.34
N ARG A 106 7.65 -6.31 -6.85
CA ARG A 106 6.74 -7.44 -6.94
C ARG A 106 5.73 -7.37 -5.79
N ILE A 107 4.46 -7.16 -6.12
CA ILE A 107 3.39 -7.09 -5.13
C ILE A 107 3.16 -8.47 -4.53
N TYR A 108 3.09 -8.54 -3.21
CA TYR A 108 2.88 -9.77 -2.45
C TYR A 108 3.95 -10.86 -2.73
N ASN A 109 5.06 -10.45 -3.32
CA ASN A 109 6.10 -11.35 -3.81
C ASN A 109 5.58 -12.44 -4.76
N ALA A 110 4.55 -12.13 -5.53
CA ALA A 110 3.89 -13.02 -6.48
C ALA A 110 3.98 -12.47 -7.91
N ASP A 111 4.11 -13.36 -8.88
CA ASP A 111 4.17 -12.98 -10.30
C ASP A 111 2.80 -12.55 -10.85
N MET A 112 1.74 -13.08 -10.27
CA MET A 112 0.36 -12.85 -10.70
C MET A 112 -0.57 -12.72 -9.49
N GLY A 113 -1.71 -12.07 -9.68
CA GLY A 113 -2.80 -12.06 -8.72
C GLY A 113 -3.35 -13.46 -8.45
N SER A 114 -3.90 -13.66 -7.25
CA SER A 114 -4.56 -14.89 -6.81
C SER A 114 -5.67 -14.55 -5.82
N ASP A 115 -6.45 -15.54 -5.42
CA ASP A 115 -7.48 -15.37 -4.40
C ASP A 115 -6.89 -14.99 -3.02
N ASP A 116 -5.61 -15.29 -2.79
CA ASP A 116 -4.89 -14.91 -1.57
C ASP A 116 -4.37 -13.46 -1.60
N LEU A 117 -4.42 -12.80 -2.75
CA LEU A 117 -3.97 -11.42 -2.95
C LEU A 117 -5.16 -10.51 -3.26
N ALA A 118 -5.58 -9.76 -2.27
CA ALA A 118 -6.69 -8.83 -2.42
C ALA A 118 -6.31 -7.52 -3.13
N GLY A 119 -5.02 -7.19 -3.16
CA GLY A 119 -4.52 -5.98 -3.82
C GLY A 119 -3.38 -5.31 -3.07
N VAL A 120 -3.16 -4.04 -3.38
CA VAL A 120 -2.12 -3.20 -2.77
C VAL A 120 -2.73 -1.88 -2.28
N ILE A 121 -2.24 -1.39 -1.17
CA ILE A 121 -2.54 -0.04 -0.69
C ILE A 121 -1.23 0.70 -0.48
N MET A 122 -1.08 1.83 -1.15
CA MET A 122 -0.02 2.79 -0.92
C MET A 122 -0.44 3.74 0.20
N GLY A 123 0.44 3.98 1.17
CA GLY A 123 0.17 4.83 2.31
C GLY A 123 1.09 6.04 2.41
N ILE A 124 0.56 7.14 2.93
CA ILE A 124 1.34 8.27 3.42
C ILE A 124 0.93 8.48 4.88
N TRP A 125 1.86 8.24 5.79
CA TRP A 125 1.63 8.50 7.21
C TRP A 125 2.16 9.88 7.59
N ASN A 126 1.53 10.48 8.56
CA ASN A 126 1.87 11.81 9.04
C ASN A 126 2.94 11.78 10.15
N ASP A 127 3.98 10.97 9.96
CA ASP A 127 5.08 10.80 10.93
C ASP A 127 6.12 11.91 10.81
N ARG A 128 6.19 12.57 9.66
CA ARG A 128 7.09 13.69 9.42
C ARG A 128 6.38 14.99 9.73
N LEU A 129 7.09 15.88 10.44
CA LEU A 129 6.64 17.25 10.58
C LEU A 129 6.83 17.98 9.24
N ILE A 130 5.73 18.43 8.68
CA ILE A 130 5.70 19.21 7.44
C ILE A 130 5.20 20.62 7.76
N ASP A 131 5.71 21.65 7.06
CA ASP A 131 5.34 23.04 7.31
C ASP A 131 3.88 23.34 6.98
N LYS A 132 3.35 22.65 5.97
CA LYS A 132 1.97 22.82 5.50
C LYS A 132 1.40 21.49 5.06
N GLU A 133 0.14 21.26 5.33
CA GLU A 133 -0.61 20.06 4.94
C GLU A 133 -0.44 19.71 3.45
N TRP A 134 -0.48 20.72 2.58
CA TRP A 134 -0.26 20.56 1.14
C TRP A 134 1.12 19.99 0.78
N ASN A 135 2.13 20.29 1.56
CA ASN A 135 3.49 19.81 1.33
C ASN A 135 3.63 18.31 1.54
N MET A 136 2.75 17.68 2.29
CA MET A 136 2.77 16.22 2.49
C MET A 136 2.75 15.46 1.15
N VAL A 137 1.90 15.87 0.24
CA VAL A 137 1.76 15.25 -1.07
C VAL A 137 2.98 15.48 -1.96
N LEU A 138 3.54 16.69 -1.92
CA LEU A 138 4.72 17.06 -2.70
C LEU A 138 5.99 16.36 -2.20
N GLU A 139 6.23 16.43 -0.89
CA GLU A 139 7.45 15.89 -0.27
C GLU A 139 7.54 14.36 -0.32
N ASN A 140 6.40 13.68 -0.42
CA ASN A 140 6.34 12.24 -0.56
C ASN A 140 6.18 11.75 -2.01
N ASN A 141 6.35 12.63 -3.00
CA ASN A 141 6.22 12.28 -4.42
C ASN A 141 4.93 11.51 -4.76
N PHE A 142 3.82 11.88 -4.13
CA PHE A 142 2.59 11.10 -4.19
C PHE A 142 2.16 10.76 -5.62
N TYR A 143 2.01 11.78 -6.48
CA TYR A 143 1.45 11.57 -7.81
C TYR A 143 2.28 10.66 -8.71
N PRO A 144 3.61 10.85 -8.88
CA PRO A 144 4.39 9.93 -9.70
C PRO A 144 4.41 8.51 -9.10
N ASN A 145 4.55 8.38 -7.79
CA ASN A 145 4.63 7.10 -7.12
C ASN A 145 3.30 6.33 -7.17
N MET A 146 2.17 7.04 -7.02
CA MET A 146 0.84 6.47 -7.18
C MET A 146 0.65 5.82 -8.55
N LEU A 147 1.10 6.49 -9.61
CA LEU A 147 1.01 5.95 -10.97
C LEU A 147 1.88 4.71 -11.16
N ALA A 148 3.09 4.69 -10.57
CA ALA A 148 3.96 3.53 -10.62
C ALA A 148 3.35 2.31 -9.94
N ILE A 149 2.79 2.48 -8.75
CA ILE A 149 2.11 1.40 -8.01
C ILE A 149 0.85 0.95 -8.73
N ALA A 150 0.05 1.88 -9.24
CA ALA A 150 -1.17 1.55 -9.98
C ALA A 150 -0.87 0.69 -11.22
N GLU A 151 0.15 1.06 -11.99
CA GLU A 151 0.54 0.27 -13.15
C GLU A 151 1.12 -1.09 -12.76
N ARG A 152 1.96 -1.15 -11.73
CA ARG A 152 2.52 -2.42 -11.25
C ARG A 152 1.42 -3.35 -10.76
N SER A 153 0.47 -2.87 -10.00
CA SER A 153 -0.65 -3.67 -9.49
C SER A 153 -1.56 -4.19 -10.62
N TRP A 154 -1.70 -3.43 -11.69
CA TRP A 154 -2.46 -3.84 -12.87
C TRP A 154 -1.72 -4.88 -13.73
N ARG A 155 -0.44 -4.67 -13.98
CA ARG A 155 0.36 -5.54 -14.85
C ARG A 155 0.80 -6.85 -14.20
N GLY A 156 0.95 -6.88 -12.87
CA GLY A 156 1.61 -7.98 -12.18
C GLY A 156 3.12 -8.03 -12.48
N GLY A 157 3.78 -9.12 -12.13
CA GLY A 157 5.22 -9.30 -12.32
C GLY A 157 6.06 -8.39 -11.45
N GLY A 158 7.21 -7.98 -11.94
CA GLY A 158 8.19 -7.20 -11.20
C GLY A 158 9.28 -8.06 -10.57
N THR A 159 10.16 -7.44 -9.80
CA THR A 159 11.21 -8.11 -9.03
C THR A 159 10.88 -8.10 -7.55
N GLU A 160 11.53 -8.96 -6.78
CA GLU A 160 11.40 -8.90 -5.33
C GLU A 160 11.84 -7.50 -4.84
N TYR A 161 11.11 -6.92 -3.89
CA TYR A 161 11.32 -5.53 -3.45
C TYR A 161 12.74 -5.23 -2.99
N PHE A 162 13.38 -6.20 -2.31
CA PHE A 162 14.76 -6.06 -1.83
C PHE A 162 15.82 -6.43 -2.87
N ASP A 163 15.41 -6.83 -4.05
CA ASP A 163 16.35 -7.02 -5.14
C ASP A 163 16.94 -5.66 -5.53
N LYS A 164 18.25 -5.55 -5.50
CA LYS A 164 18.96 -4.34 -5.90
C LYS A 164 18.63 -3.89 -7.32
N GLN A 165 18.25 -4.81 -8.18
CA GLN A 165 17.82 -4.49 -9.56
C GLN A 165 16.46 -3.77 -9.58
N GLY A 166 15.62 -3.95 -8.58
CA GLY A 166 14.34 -3.24 -8.47
C GLY A 166 14.51 -1.73 -8.23
N THR A 167 15.63 -1.31 -7.64
CA THR A 167 15.92 0.09 -7.29
C THR A 167 16.85 0.78 -8.28
N ILE A 168 17.45 0.05 -9.20
CA ILE A 168 18.42 0.58 -10.17
C ILE A 168 17.87 0.40 -11.57
N LEU A 169 17.72 1.49 -12.30
CA LEU A 169 17.41 1.42 -13.73
C LEU A 169 18.67 0.96 -14.48
N PRO A 170 18.62 -0.16 -15.22
CA PRO A 170 19.74 -0.59 -16.06
C PRO A 170 20.13 0.49 -17.07
N VAL A 171 21.41 0.69 -17.28
CA VAL A 171 21.93 1.62 -18.31
C VAL A 171 21.80 1.06 -19.72
N ASP A 172 21.59 -0.24 -19.86
CA ASP A 172 21.35 -0.87 -21.17
C ASP A 172 19.93 -0.57 -21.64
N GLU A 173 19.82 0.35 -22.59
CA GLU A 173 18.56 0.75 -23.23
C GLU A 173 17.86 -0.41 -23.96
N ASN A 174 18.57 -1.50 -24.25
CA ASN A 174 18.00 -2.71 -24.84
C ASN A 174 17.47 -3.69 -23.79
N SER A 175 17.71 -3.45 -22.50
CA SER A 175 17.14 -4.28 -21.46
C SER A 175 15.62 -4.12 -21.41
N GLU A 176 14.92 -5.18 -21.07
CA GLU A 176 13.46 -5.15 -20.92
C GLU A 176 13.03 -4.20 -19.78
N VAL A 177 13.77 -4.20 -18.67
CA VAL A 177 13.49 -3.33 -17.52
C VAL A 177 13.60 -1.87 -17.91
N PHE A 178 14.64 -1.48 -18.66
CA PHE A 178 14.80 -0.10 -19.12
C PHE A 178 13.65 0.32 -20.05
N ARG A 179 13.36 -0.45 -21.09
CA ARG A 179 12.29 -0.14 -22.04
C ARG A 179 10.90 -0.06 -21.39
N ASN A 180 10.61 -0.97 -20.47
CA ASN A 180 9.34 -0.94 -19.74
C ASN A 180 9.22 0.31 -18.86
N PHE A 181 10.31 0.69 -18.21
CA PHE A 181 10.30 1.91 -17.39
C PHE A 181 10.22 3.17 -18.25
N GLU A 182 10.94 3.24 -19.37
CA GLU A 182 10.90 4.36 -20.32
C GLU A 182 9.49 4.58 -20.89
N ASP A 183 8.81 3.50 -21.26
CA ASP A 183 7.42 3.56 -21.72
C ASP A 183 6.48 4.07 -20.64
N PHE A 184 6.61 3.56 -19.42
CA PHE A 184 5.87 4.05 -18.27
C PHE A 184 6.16 5.53 -18.00
N GLU A 185 7.42 5.92 -17.95
CA GLU A 185 7.86 7.30 -17.71
C GLU A 185 7.25 8.27 -18.73
N SER A 186 7.27 7.88 -20.01
CA SER A 186 6.69 8.68 -21.08
C SER A 186 5.19 8.92 -20.90
N ARG A 187 4.45 7.87 -20.55
CA ARG A 187 3.00 7.98 -20.27
C ARG A 187 2.72 8.77 -19.00
N MET A 188 3.52 8.58 -17.96
CA MET A 188 3.42 9.31 -16.70
C MET A 188 3.63 10.82 -16.90
N LEU A 189 4.63 11.21 -17.70
CA LEU A 189 4.88 12.61 -18.05
C LEU A 189 3.73 13.20 -18.87
N TRP A 190 3.13 12.43 -19.76
CA TRP A 190 1.92 12.84 -20.45
C TRP A 190 0.77 13.09 -19.47
N TYR A 191 0.53 12.19 -18.50
CA TYR A 191 -0.48 12.40 -17.45
C TYR A 191 -0.21 13.66 -16.63
N LYS A 192 1.07 13.90 -16.26
CA LYS A 192 1.47 15.11 -15.54
C LYS A 192 0.99 16.38 -16.27
N GLU A 193 1.20 16.44 -17.58
CA GLU A 193 0.90 17.63 -18.38
C GLU A 193 -0.59 17.79 -18.69
N HIS A 194 -1.34 16.70 -18.80
CA HIS A 194 -2.71 16.72 -19.28
C HIS A 194 -3.74 16.50 -18.18
N LEU A 195 -3.53 15.54 -17.28
CA LEU A 195 -4.52 15.17 -16.28
C LEU A 195 -4.19 15.75 -14.89
N PHE A 196 -2.92 15.90 -14.57
CA PHE A 196 -2.48 16.40 -13.27
C PHE A 196 -1.92 17.84 -13.33
N LYS A 197 -2.31 18.60 -14.35
CA LYS A 197 -1.92 20.01 -14.45
C LYS A 197 -2.43 20.81 -13.26
N GLY A 198 -1.52 21.45 -12.53
CA GLY A 198 -1.85 22.22 -11.33
C GLY A 198 -1.80 21.41 -10.02
N TYR A 199 -1.57 20.11 -10.10
CA TYR A 199 -1.29 19.29 -8.90
C TYR A 199 0.20 19.32 -8.54
N PRO A 200 0.57 19.07 -7.29
CA PRO A 200 1.97 19.04 -6.84
C PRO A 200 2.69 17.77 -7.33
N PHE A 201 2.89 17.69 -8.63
CA PHE A 201 3.52 16.58 -9.30
C PHE A 201 5.00 16.90 -9.55
N ALA A 202 5.86 16.63 -8.56
CA ALA A 202 7.31 16.75 -8.72
C ALA A 202 7.89 15.47 -9.30
N TYR A 203 8.62 15.57 -10.39
CA TYR A 203 9.31 14.46 -11.01
C TYR A 203 10.48 14.94 -11.84
N VAL A 204 11.61 14.26 -11.69
CA VAL A 204 12.81 14.43 -12.52
C VAL A 204 12.92 13.17 -13.40
N LYS A 205 12.98 13.39 -14.72
CA LYS A 205 13.10 12.30 -15.69
C LYS A 205 14.32 11.42 -15.38
N GLN A 206 14.14 10.12 -15.36
CA GLN A 206 15.21 9.15 -15.06
C GLN A 206 15.86 8.62 -16.32
N THR A 207 15.08 8.38 -17.37
CA THR A 207 15.59 7.89 -18.65
C THR A 207 16.24 9.01 -19.47
N HIS A 208 17.33 8.70 -20.16
CA HIS A 208 18.07 9.63 -21.02
C HIS A 208 18.62 10.90 -20.32
N VAL A 209 18.60 10.95 -18.99
CA VAL A 209 19.26 11.99 -18.21
C VAL A 209 20.66 11.53 -17.86
N LYS A 210 21.66 12.29 -18.26
CA LYS A 210 23.04 12.08 -17.81
C LYS A 210 23.19 12.70 -16.43
N TRP A 211 23.30 11.87 -15.42
CA TRP A 211 23.65 12.29 -14.07
C TRP A 211 25.17 12.42 -13.99
N ASN A 212 25.67 13.64 -13.82
CA ASN A 212 27.11 13.94 -13.66
C ASN A 212 27.50 13.87 -12.18
#